data_fa02550e7ba75d10ed09e0bd3f9f8ed9
#
_entry.id   fa02550e7ba75d10ed09e0bd3f9f8ed9
#
_cell.length_a   1.000
_cell.length_b   1.000
_cell.length_c   1.000
_cell.angle_alpha   90.00
_cell.angle_beta   90.00
_cell.angle_gamma   90.00
#
_symmetry.space_group_name_H-M   'P 1'
#
loop_
_entity.id
_entity.type
_entity.pdbx_description
1 polymer ?
#
loop_
_entity_poly.entity_id
_entity_poly.type
_entity_poly.pdbx_seq_one_letter_code
_entity_poly.pdbx_strand_id
1 'polypeptide(L)'
;MSEYITIGDCAAIFQGRNLDKAKLNTEGKGIPYIVGASCMKDARLKCEKYCEDFENETISKLGDILVSTVGTLGKVAINDIGDCVLSRHVCAVRFVPEILPEYGLLCLLASLELCIPPDDGTQTGFSRKLDCSEIEKLPLVYIIPDKQSETVEKMVLLASSFQNMKSVDKLENMPDNPIELAGWFKKRASKLIKEQNHALDEIVASIKSGWDDAPEEIIQLMLEDIKT
;
A
#
# COMPACT_ATOMS: atom_id res chain seq x y z
N MET A 1 -25.68 12.83 -1.21
CA MET A 1 -25.60 11.38 -0.94
C MET A 1 -24.34 10.91 -1.64
N SER A 2 -23.28 10.68 -0.89
CA SER A 2 -22.07 10.05 -1.45
C SER A 2 -22.46 8.64 -1.86
N GLU A 3 -22.41 8.34 -3.16
CA GLU A 3 -22.53 6.97 -3.63
C GLU A 3 -21.26 6.24 -3.23
N TYR A 4 -21.43 5.18 -2.46
CA TYR A 4 -20.34 4.23 -2.25
C TYR A 4 -20.01 3.60 -3.59
N ILE A 5 -18.78 3.80 -4.03
CA ILE A 5 -18.26 3.06 -5.17
C ILE A 5 -17.29 2.00 -4.67
N THR A 6 -17.16 0.93 -5.41
CA THR A 6 -16.16 -0.11 -5.16
C THR A 6 -14.96 0.07 -6.09
N ILE A 7 -13.85 -0.57 -5.76
CA ILE A 7 -12.70 -0.60 -6.67
C ILE A 7 -13.12 -1.13 -8.04
N GLY A 8 -14.00 -2.16 -8.09
CA GLY A 8 -14.50 -2.72 -9.36
C GLY A 8 -15.34 -1.77 -10.21
N ASP A 9 -15.96 -0.74 -9.60
CA ASP A 9 -16.74 0.26 -10.35
C ASP A 9 -15.84 1.27 -11.09
N CYS A 10 -14.58 1.41 -10.68
CA CYS A 10 -13.66 2.41 -11.21
C CYS A 10 -12.28 1.83 -11.63
N ALA A 11 -12.13 0.51 -11.66
CA ALA A 11 -10.90 -0.14 -12.08
C ALA A 11 -11.14 -1.46 -12.81
N ALA A 12 -10.28 -1.78 -13.77
CA ALA A 12 -10.15 -3.11 -14.32
C ALA A 12 -9.15 -3.90 -13.47
N ILE A 13 -9.56 -5.10 -13.03
CA ILE A 13 -8.74 -5.95 -12.16
C ILE A 13 -8.44 -7.25 -12.89
N PHE A 14 -7.17 -7.61 -12.95
CA PHE A 14 -6.74 -8.80 -13.68
C PHE A 14 -5.53 -9.46 -13.02
N GLN A 15 -5.56 -10.78 -12.98
CA GLN A 15 -4.52 -11.59 -12.38
C GLN A 15 -3.51 -12.09 -13.42
N GLY A 16 -2.24 -12.12 -13.03
CA GLY A 16 -1.20 -12.75 -13.82
C GLY A 16 -1.34 -14.28 -13.89
N ARG A 17 -0.53 -14.89 -14.73
CA ARG A 17 -0.53 -16.34 -15.00
C ARG A 17 0.80 -16.98 -14.61
N ASN A 18 0.79 -18.31 -14.56
CA ASN A 18 2.04 -19.04 -14.44
C ASN A 18 2.79 -18.97 -15.78
N LEU A 19 4.02 -18.48 -15.69
CA LEU A 19 4.95 -18.54 -16.81
C LEU A 19 5.89 -19.73 -16.64
N ASP A 20 6.25 -20.39 -17.74
CA ASP A 20 7.27 -21.41 -17.73
C ASP A 20 8.62 -20.78 -17.32
N LYS A 21 9.29 -21.41 -16.36
CA LYS A 21 10.60 -20.95 -15.89
C LYS A 21 11.66 -20.87 -17.00
N ALA A 22 11.52 -21.70 -18.03
CA ALA A 22 12.39 -21.68 -19.20
C ALA A 22 12.31 -20.39 -20.03
N LYS A 23 11.21 -19.64 -19.91
CA LYS A 23 11.01 -18.34 -20.58
C LYS A 23 11.60 -17.17 -19.79
N LEU A 24 12.09 -17.41 -18.57
CA LEU A 24 12.62 -16.38 -17.69
C LEU A 24 14.14 -16.29 -17.76
N ASN A 25 14.64 -15.07 -17.73
CA ASN A 25 16.07 -14.79 -17.65
C ASN A 25 16.37 -13.76 -16.54
N THR A 26 17.64 -13.64 -16.17
CA THR A 26 18.17 -12.63 -15.23
C THR A 26 19.14 -11.66 -15.91
N GLU A 27 19.22 -11.72 -17.23
CA GLU A 27 20.15 -10.94 -18.06
C GLU A 27 19.56 -9.59 -18.49
N GLY A 28 18.30 -9.30 -18.09
CA GLY A 28 17.59 -8.08 -18.47
C GLY A 28 17.00 -8.11 -19.89
N LYS A 29 16.88 -9.29 -20.51
CA LYS A 29 16.32 -9.43 -21.85
C LYS A 29 14.80 -9.46 -21.82
N GLY A 30 14.15 -8.65 -22.65
CA GLY A 30 12.70 -8.50 -22.72
C GLY A 30 12.13 -7.56 -21.66
N ILE A 31 10.92 -7.84 -21.17
CA ILE A 31 10.26 -6.99 -20.17
C ILE A 31 10.32 -7.62 -18.76
N PRO A 32 10.26 -6.80 -17.70
CA PRO A 32 10.29 -7.29 -16.31
C PRO A 32 9.19 -8.31 -16.01
N TYR A 33 9.50 -9.31 -15.18
CA TYR A 33 8.57 -10.29 -14.67
C TYR A 33 8.35 -10.14 -13.17
N ILE A 34 7.13 -9.83 -12.76
CA ILE A 34 6.74 -9.62 -11.36
C ILE A 34 6.37 -10.95 -10.74
N VAL A 35 7.25 -11.50 -9.93
CA VAL A 35 7.09 -12.82 -9.30
C VAL A 35 6.05 -12.79 -8.19
N GLY A 36 5.99 -11.69 -7.41
CA GLY A 36 5.11 -11.59 -6.24
C GLY A 36 5.55 -10.47 -5.30
N ALA A 37 5.18 -10.58 -4.04
CA ALA A 37 5.49 -9.61 -2.98
C ALA A 37 6.98 -9.27 -2.85
N SER A 38 7.89 -10.17 -3.22
CA SER A 38 9.35 -9.93 -3.20
C SER A 38 9.79 -8.84 -4.18
N CYS A 39 9.00 -8.58 -5.23
CA CYS A 39 9.26 -7.50 -6.18
C CYS A 39 8.71 -6.14 -5.70
N MET A 40 7.97 -6.10 -4.58
CA MET A 40 7.29 -4.91 -4.07
C MET A 40 8.01 -4.40 -2.82
N LYS A 41 8.70 -3.29 -2.93
CA LYS A 41 9.41 -2.66 -1.83
C LYS A 41 9.11 -1.17 -1.79
N ASP A 42 8.69 -0.68 -0.62
CA ASP A 42 8.38 0.75 -0.39
C ASP A 42 7.39 1.30 -1.44
N ALA A 43 6.32 0.53 -1.72
CA ALA A 43 5.29 0.79 -2.74
C ALA A 43 5.83 0.94 -4.19
N ARG A 44 7.06 0.50 -4.47
CA ARG A 44 7.71 0.52 -5.78
C ARG A 44 8.10 -0.88 -6.23
N LEU A 45 8.38 -1.02 -7.54
CA LEU A 45 8.79 -2.29 -8.12
C LEU A 45 10.31 -2.43 -8.20
N LYS A 46 10.79 -3.61 -7.82
CA LYS A 46 12.17 -4.04 -8.04
C LYS A 46 12.16 -5.42 -8.65
N CYS A 47 12.62 -5.54 -9.89
CA CYS A 47 12.59 -6.79 -10.66
C CYS A 47 13.99 -7.33 -10.87
N GLU A 48 14.12 -8.66 -10.79
CA GLU A 48 15.36 -9.39 -11.04
C GLU A 48 15.19 -10.41 -12.18
N LYS A 49 13.95 -10.61 -12.65
CA LYS A 49 13.60 -11.55 -13.71
C LYS A 49 12.92 -10.85 -14.87
N TYR A 50 13.18 -11.35 -16.06
CA TYR A 50 12.71 -10.80 -17.32
C TYR A 50 12.16 -11.90 -18.22
N CYS A 51 11.30 -11.52 -19.16
CA CYS A 51 10.66 -12.41 -20.12
C CYS A 51 10.72 -11.79 -21.52
N GLU A 52 11.22 -12.56 -22.52
CA GLU A 52 11.27 -12.13 -23.92
C GLU A 52 9.99 -12.53 -24.68
N ASP A 53 9.41 -13.68 -24.36
CA ASP A 53 8.19 -14.21 -24.99
C ASP A 53 6.99 -13.96 -24.07
N PHE A 54 6.26 -12.88 -24.31
CA PHE A 54 5.17 -12.41 -23.46
C PHE A 54 3.86 -12.12 -24.22
N GLU A 55 3.74 -12.48 -25.49
CA GLU A 55 2.57 -12.11 -26.34
C GLU A 55 1.22 -12.56 -25.78
N ASN A 56 1.19 -13.68 -25.06
CA ASN A 56 -0.04 -14.24 -24.48
C ASN A 56 -0.14 -14.08 -22.95
N GLU A 57 0.73 -13.24 -22.38
CA GLU A 57 0.82 -13.07 -20.93
C GLU A 57 0.01 -11.86 -20.44
N THR A 58 -0.28 -11.84 -19.15
CA THR A 58 -0.93 -10.70 -18.52
C THR A 58 0.09 -9.58 -18.30
N ILE A 59 -0.13 -8.46 -18.97
CA ILE A 59 0.78 -7.30 -18.95
C ILE A 59 0.19 -6.18 -18.11
N SER A 60 0.94 -5.77 -17.09
CA SER A 60 0.69 -4.52 -16.38
C SER A 60 1.34 -3.35 -17.12
N LYS A 61 0.73 -2.20 -17.04
CA LYS A 61 1.14 -0.94 -17.65
C LYS A 61 1.58 0.07 -16.60
N LEU A 62 2.28 1.11 -17.04
CA LEU A 62 2.63 2.24 -16.19
C LEU A 62 1.39 2.80 -15.50
N GLY A 63 1.47 3.02 -14.18
CA GLY A 63 0.36 3.53 -13.36
C GLY A 63 -0.58 2.47 -12.81
N ASP A 64 -0.52 1.20 -13.23
CA ASP A 64 -1.28 0.12 -12.60
C ASP A 64 -0.81 -0.07 -11.15
N ILE A 65 -1.73 -0.40 -10.25
CA ILE A 65 -1.39 -0.80 -8.89
C ILE A 65 -1.32 -2.32 -8.82
N LEU A 66 -0.19 -2.84 -8.39
CA LEU A 66 0.02 -4.28 -8.25
C LEU A 66 -0.23 -4.71 -6.81
N VAL A 67 -0.98 -5.79 -6.64
CA VAL A 67 -1.32 -6.37 -5.34
C VAL A 67 -0.83 -7.80 -5.27
N SER A 68 -0.13 -8.16 -4.20
CA SER A 68 0.28 -9.55 -3.97
C SER A 68 -0.90 -10.37 -3.43
N THR A 69 -1.21 -11.46 -4.12
CA THR A 69 -2.41 -12.28 -3.88
C THR A 69 -2.14 -13.68 -3.34
N VAL A 70 -0.87 -14.07 -3.23
CA VAL A 70 -0.44 -15.38 -2.70
C VAL A 70 0.85 -15.21 -1.90
N GLY A 71 0.98 -15.92 -0.81
CA GLY A 71 2.11 -15.82 0.12
C GLY A 71 1.95 -14.62 1.05
N THR A 72 2.81 -13.62 0.95
CA THR A 72 2.61 -12.35 1.65
C THR A 72 1.49 -11.59 0.94
N LEU A 73 0.30 -11.61 1.52
CA LEU A 73 -0.89 -10.97 0.95
C LEU A 73 -0.89 -9.46 1.14
N GLY A 74 -1.57 -8.75 0.23
CA GLY A 74 -1.89 -7.34 0.38
C GLY A 74 -0.71 -6.38 0.27
N LYS A 75 0.50 -6.85 -0.06
CA LYS A 75 1.54 -5.89 -0.46
C LYS A 75 1.16 -5.23 -1.77
N VAL A 76 1.29 -3.93 -1.81
CA VAL A 76 0.97 -3.12 -2.98
C VAL A 76 2.20 -2.36 -3.49
N ALA A 77 2.23 -2.12 -4.79
CA ALA A 77 3.20 -1.24 -5.43
C ALA A 77 2.59 -0.61 -6.67
N ILE A 78 2.94 0.64 -6.94
CA ILE A 78 2.62 1.28 -8.21
C ILE A 78 3.60 0.76 -9.29
N ASN A 79 3.10 0.49 -10.47
CA ASN A 79 3.93 0.17 -11.60
C ASN A 79 4.54 1.46 -12.17
N ASP A 80 5.77 1.74 -11.79
CA ASP A 80 6.57 2.89 -12.21
C ASP A 80 7.65 2.53 -13.27
N ILE A 81 7.66 1.26 -13.73
CA ILE A 81 8.68 0.74 -14.66
C ILE A 81 8.16 0.48 -16.08
N GLY A 82 6.85 0.63 -16.31
CA GLY A 82 6.23 0.39 -17.61
C GLY A 82 5.74 -1.06 -17.80
N ASP A 83 5.75 -1.56 -19.04
CA ASP A 83 5.23 -2.88 -19.35
C ASP A 83 5.98 -3.97 -18.59
N CYS A 84 5.21 -4.77 -17.83
CA CYS A 84 5.76 -5.93 -17.10
C CYS A 84 4.79 -7.10 -17.08
N VAL A 85 5.32 -8.31 -17.15
CA VAL A 85 4.53 -9.57 -17.06
C VAL A 85 4.22 -9.88 -15.61
N LEU A 86 2.99 -10.29 -15.34
CA LEU A 86 2.53 -10.65 -14.00
C LEU A 86 2.50 -12.15 -13.79
N SER A 87 3.07 -12.61 -12.67
CA SER A 87 2.86 -13.99 -12.21
C SER A 87 1.47 -14.20 -11.63
N ARG A 88 1.06 -15.46 -11.47
CA ARG A 88 -0.21 -15.83 -10.79
C ARG A 88 -0.32 -15.32 -9.34
N HIS A 89 0.76 -14.83 -8.75
CA HIS A 89 0.81 -14.33 -7.37
C HIS A 89 0.56 -12.84 -7.27
N VAL A 90 0.26 -12.20 -8.39
CA VAL A 90 0.06 -10.76 -8.49
C VAL A 90 -1.21 -10.46 -9.27
N CYS A 91 -1.99 -9.55 -8.74
CA CYS A 91 -3.13 -8.93 -9.40
C CYS A 91 -2.77 -7.48 -9.75
N ALA A 92 -3.19 -7.00 -10.91
CA ALA A 92 -3.10 -5.58 -11.26
C ALA A 92 -4.48 -4.94 -11.16
N VAL A 93 -4.50 -3.72 -10.65
CA VAL A 93 -5.66 -2.83 -10.56
C VAL A 93 -5.36 -1.62 -11.42
N ARG A 94 -6.07 -1.48 -12.53
CA ARG A 94 -5.97 -0.37 -13.47
C ARG A 94 -7.15 0.54 -13.30
N PHE A 95 -6.93 1.66 -12.66
CA PHE A 95 -7.97 2.65 -12.45
C PHE A 95 -8.34 3.39 -13.74
N VAL A 96 -9.57 3.89 -13.79
CA VAL A 96 -10.00 4.83 -14.82
C VAL A 96 -9.22 6.15 -14.72
N PRO A 97 -9.15 6.96 -15.80
CA PRO A 97 -8.34 8.19 -15.79
C PRO A 97 -8.73 9.22 -14.72
N GLU A 98 -9.94 9.15 -14.20
CA GLU A 98 -10.47 10.02 -13.15
C GLU A 98 -9.91 9.71 -11.76
N ILE A 99 -9.24 8.56 -11.60
CA ILE A 99 -8.58 8.17 -10.36
C ILE A 99 -7.07 8.22 -10.57
N LEU A 100 -6.40 9.10 -9.84
CA LEU A 100 -4.95 9.18 -9.86
C LEU A 100 -4.35 7.88 -9.29
N PRO A 101 -3.32 7.29 -9.94
CA PRO A 101 -2.71 6.04 -9.46
C PRO A 101 -2.26 6.10 -8.00
N GLU A 102 -1.66 7.22 -7.58
CA GLU A 102 -1.19 7.42 -6.21
C GLU A 102 -2.35 7.47 -5.22
N TYR A 103 -3.47 8.07 -5.61
CA TYR A 103 -4.69 8.09 -4.80
C TYR A 103 -5.31 6.69 -4.72
N GLY A 104 -5.39 5.98 -5.84
CA GLY A 104 -5.84 4.59 -5.90
C GLY A 104 -4.98 3.67 -5.03
N LEU A 105 -3.66 3.89 -5.01
CA LEU A 105 -2.74 3.18 -4.12
C LEU A 105 -3.08 3.40 -2.64
N LEU A 106 -3.34 4.64 -2.23
CA LEU A 106 -3.73 4.97 -0.85
C LEU A 106 -5.06 4.31 -0.46
N CYS A 107 -6.05 4.36 -1.35
CA CYS A 107 -7.34 3.70 -1.12
C CYS A 107 -7.19 2.18 -0.98
N LEU A 108 -6.38 1.55 -1.84
CA LEU A 108 -6.11 0.12 -1.74
C LEU A 108 -5.36 -0.25 -0.47
N LEU A 109 -4.36 0.52 -0.05
CA LEU A 109 -3.64 0.31 1.21
C LEU A 109 -4.61 0.30 2.39
N ALA A 110 -5.47 1.31 2.48
CA ALA A 110 -6.45 1.41 3.54
C ALA A 110 -7.50 0.28 3.51
N SER A 111 -8.00 -0.07 2.32
CA SER A 111 -9.10 -1.03 2.19
C SER A 111 -8.66 -2.49 2.28
N LEU A 112 -7.42 -2.81 1.87
CA LEU A 112 -6.90 -4.20 1.93
C LEU A 112 -6.75 -4.70 3.36
N GLU A 113 -6.40 -3.84 4.30
CA GLU A 113 -6.30 -4.20 5.72
C GLU A 113 -7.64 -4.67 6.29
N LEU A 114 -8.76 -4.14 5.79
CA LEU A 114 -10.10 -4.58 6.17
C LEU A 114 -10.41 -6.03 5.74
N CYS A 115 -9.74 -6.53 4.70
CA CYS A 115 -9.98 -7.85 4.12
C CYS A 115 -8.97 -8.90 4.55
N ILE A 116 -7.81 -8.47 5.01
CA ILE A 116 -6.71 -9.36 5.42
C ILE A 116 -6.63 -9.33 6.94
N PRO A 117 -7.22 -10.30 7.65
CA PRO A 117 -7.07 -10.35 9.10
C PRO A 117 -5.60 -10.42 9.47
N PRO A 118 -5.24 -9.83 10.61
CA PRO A 118 -3.88 -9.89 11.14
C PRO A 118 -3.40 -11.35 11.24
N ASP A 119 -2.13 -11.57 10.93
CA ASP A 119 -1.49 -12.87 11.08
C ASP A 119 -1.36 -13.17 12.59
N ASP A 120 -2.30 -13.94 13.11
CA ASP A 120 -2.32 -14.37 14.52
C ASP A 120 -1.40 -15.57 14.81
N GLY A 121 -0.61 -15.98 13.81
CA GLY A 121 0.32 -17.11 13.93
C GLY A 121 -0.37 -18.48 14.09
N THR A 122 -1.71 -18.56 14.06
CA THR A 122 -2.45 -19.82 14.27
C THR A 122 -2.71 -20.58 12.97
N GLN A 123 -2.48 -19.98 11.82
CA GLN A 123 -2.74 -20.59 10.51
C GLN A 123 -1.51 -21.36 9.99
N THR A 124 -1.29 -22.52 10.56
CA THR A 124 -0.37 -23.51 9.99
C THR A 124 -1.08 -24.30 8.90
N GLY A 125 -0.71 -24.08 7.63
CA GLY A 125 -0.88 -25.11 6.59
C GLY A 125 -1.72 -24.78 5.38
N PHE A 126 -2.49 -23.69 5.30
CA PHE A 126 -3.16 -23.28 4.07
C PHE A 126 -2.73 -21.87 3.67
N SER A 127 -2.05 -21.77 2.53
CA SER A 127 -1.77 -20.46 1.90
C SER A 127 -3.10 -19.75 1.64
N ARG A 128 -3.43 -18.76 2.44
CA ARG A 128 -4.53 -17.88 2.14
C ARG A 128 -4.26 -17.20 0.81
N LYS A 129 -5.26 -17.09 0.00
CA LYS A 129 -5.22 -16.42 -1.30
C LYS A 129 -6.19 -15.26 -1.27
N LEU A 130 -5.79 -14.14 -1.81
CA LEU A 130 -6.67 -13.00 -2.06
C LEU A 130 -7.14 -13.09 -3.52
N ASP A 131 -8.44 -13.19 -3.75
CA ASP A 131 -8.98 -13.25 -5.09
C ASP A 131 -9.27 -11.85 -5.66
N CYS A 132 -9.16 -11.70 -6.99
CA CYS A 132 -9.47 -10.42 -7.64
C CYS A 132 -10.89 -9.93 -7.33
N SER A 133 -11.86 -10.86 -7.21
CA SER A 133 -13.24 -10.54 -6.83
C SER A 133 -13.41 -9.99 -5.42
N GLU A 134 -12.47 -10.24 -4.52
CA GLU A 134 -12.42 -9.62 -3.19
C GLU A 134 -11.91 -8.18 -3.31
N ILE A 135 -10.90 -7.95 -4.14
CA ILE A 135 -10.37 -6.60 -4.42
C ILE A 135 -11.44 -5.73 -5.11
N GLU A 136 -12.21 -6.30 -6.06
CA GLU A 136 -13.32 -5.59 -6.74
C GLU A 136 -14.35 -5.01 -5.77
N LYS A 137 -14.62 -5.71 -4.67
CA LYS A 137 -15.63 -5.33 -3.67
C LYS A 137 -15.13 -4.33 -2.64
N LEU A 138 -13.83 -4.04 -2.61
CA LEU A 138 -13.27 -3.09 -1.66
C LEU A 138 -13.87 -1.70 -1.86
N PRO A 139 -14.19 -0.98 -0.78
CA PRO A 139 -14.70 0.37 -0.88
C PRO A 139 -13.63 1.33 -1.40
N LEU A 140 -14.06 2.28 -2.21
CA LEU A 140 -13.25 3.42 -2.64
C LEU A 140 -14.04 4.71 -2.36
N VAL A 141 -13.38 5.66 -1.73
CA VAL A 141 -13.94 7.00 -1.56
C VAL A 141 -13.63 7.82 -2.80
N TYR A 142 -14.68 8.13 -3.57
CA TYR A 142 -14.50 8.96 -4.76
C TYR A 142 -14.45 10.44 -4.38
N ILE A 143 -13.37 11.10 -4.76
CA ILE A 143 -13.20 12.55 -4.69
C ILE A 143 -12.72 13.06 -6.05
N ILE A 144 -12.99 14.31 -6.36
CA ILE A 144 -12.59 14.92 -7.63
C ILE A 144 -11.05 14.95 -7.78
N PRO A 145 -10.49 14.88 -9.00
CA PRO A 145 -9.05 14.74 -9.24
C PRO A 145 -8.16 15.78 -8.53
N ASP A 146 -8.57 17.04 -8.48
CA ASP A 146 -7.81 18.10 -7.80
C ASP A 146 -7.65 17.81 -6.29
N LYS A 147 -8.71 17.28 -5.67
CA LYS A 147 -8.69 16.89 -4.26
C LYS A 147 -7.89 15.61 -4.03
N GLN A 148 -7.86 14.70 -5.00
CA GLN A 148 -7.00 13.52 -4.95
C GLN A 148 -5.52 13.92 -4.85
N SER A 149 -5.07 14.85 -5.72
CA SER A 149 -3.69 15.37 -5.69
C SER A 149 -3.35 15.99 -4.33
N GLU A 150 -4.22 16.86 -3.81
CA GLU A 150 -4.04 17.48 -2.50
C GLU A 150 -3.93 16.46 -1.37
N THR A 151 -4.75 15.40 -1.41
CA THR A 151 -4.73 14.32 -0.43
C THR A 151 -3.40 13.54 -0.49
N VAL A 152 -2.95 13.18 -1.70
CA VAL A 152 -1.67 12.49 -1.89
C VAL A 152 -0.50 13.33 -1.38
N GLU A 153 -0.45 14.61 -1.71
CA GLU A 153 0.61 15.52 -1.23
C GLU A 153 0.66 15.59 0.30
N LYS A 154 -0.49 15.73 0.95
CA LYS A 154 -0.58 15.74 2.42
C LYS A 154 -0.08 14.44 3.02
N MET A 155 -0.45 13.29 2.47
CA MET A 155 0.00 11.99 2.93
C MET A 155 1.52 11.80 2.76
N VAL A 156 2.10 12.26 1.64
CA VAL A 156 3.55 12.24 1.42
C VAL A 156 4.29 13.10 2.43
N LEU A 157 3.79 14.31 2.72
CA LEU A 157 4.37 15.20 3.72
C LEU A 157 4.35 14.57 5.12
N LEU A 158 3.24 13.94 5.49
CA LEU A 158 3.10 13.25 6.76
C LEU A 158 4.06 12.05 6.86
N ALA A 159 4.12 11.21 5.84
CA ALA A 159 5.04 10.08 5.79
C ALA A 159 6.52 10.53 5.91
N SER A 160 6.87 11.63 5.25
CA SER A 160 8.21 12.24 5.34
C SER A 160 8.50 12.75 6.76
N SER A 161 7.52 13.34 7.43
CA SER A 161 7.63 13.79 8.82
C SER A 161 7.88 12.62 9.76
N PHE A 162 7.18 11.48 9.59
CA PHE A 162 7.42 10.26 10.36
C PHE A 162 8.82 9.67 10.11
N GLN A 163 9.30 9.66 8.87
CA GLN A 163 10.65 9.20 8.56
C GLN A 163 11.72 10.08 9.21
N ASN A 164 11.52 11.39 9.20
CA ASN A 164 12.42 12.34 9.87
C ASN A 164 12.42 12.15 11.38
N MET A 165 11.28 11.86 12.01
CA MET A 165 11.20 11.52 13.43
C MET A 165 12.01 10.25 13.76
N LYS A 166 11.91 9.19 12.94
CA LYS A 166 12.72 7.96 13.09
C LYS A 166 14.23 8.23 12.94
N SER A 167 14.63 9.20 12.11
CA SER A 167 16.03 9.55 11.90
C SER A 167 16.62 10.42 13.03
N VAL A 168 15.77 11.16 13.75
CA VAL A 168 16.16 11.98 14.93
C VAL A 168 16.47 11.11 16.14
N ASP A 169 16.14 9.83 16.10
CA ASP A 169 16.39 8.86 17.18
C ASP A 169 17.84 8.35 17.21
N LYS A 170 18.81 9.19 16.79
CA LYS A 170 20.20 8.95 17.14
C LYS A 170 20.31 9.08 18.67
N LEU A 171 20.95 8.08 19.26
CA LEU A 171 21.20 7.92 20.70
C LEU A 171 22.11 9.02 21.27
N GLU A 172 21.98 10.26 20.81
CA GLU A 172 22.74 11.41 21.30
C GLU A 172 22.28 11.74 22.72
N ASN A 173 23.24 11.79 23.64
CA ASN A 173 23.04 12.08 25.06
C ASN A 173 22.30 10.99 25.88
N MET A 174 22.50 9.72 25.55
CA MET A 174 22.02 8.63 26.38
C MET A 174 22.81 8.57 27.69
N PRO A 175 22.14 8.65 28.87
CA PRO A 175 22.83 8.55 30.17
C PRO A 175 23.42 7.16 30.42
N ASP A 176 24.58 7.09 31.07
CA ASP A 176 25.20 5.82 31.47
C ASP A 176 24.60 5.24 32.77
N ASN A 177 23.92 6.06 33.55
CA ASN A 177 23.27 5.66 34.80
C ASN A 177 21.90 5.02 34.52
N PRO A 178 21.61 3.77 35.00
CA PRO A 178 20.35 3.07 34.71
C PRO A 178 19.08 3.81 35.14
N ILE A 179 19.13 4.59 36.23
CA ILE A 179 17.96 5.36 36.72
C ILE A 179 17.69 6.56 35.81
N GLU A 180 18.74 7.28 35.45
CA GLU A 180 18.67 8.40 34.51
C GLU A 180 18.26 7.92 33.10
N LEU A 181 18.79 6.77 32.69
CA LEU A 181 18.44 6.11 31.44
C LEU A 181 16.95 5.79 31.37
N ALA A 182 16.37 5.23 32.44
CA ALA A 182 14.93 4.95 32.51
C ALA A 182 14.09 6.25 32.41
N GLY A 183 14.51 7.32 33.06
CA GLY A 183 13.88 8.63 32.96
C GLY A 183 13.99 9.24 31.57
N TRP A 184 15.14 9.09 30.93
CA TRP A 184 15.41 9.54 29.59
C TRP A 184 14.52 8.80 28.55
N PHE A 185 14.43 7.46 28.62
CA PHE A 185 13.52 6.67 27.77
C PHE A 185 12.07 7.08 27.98
N LYS A 186 11.62 7.22 29.24
CA LYS A 186 10.24 7.64 29.53
C LYS A 186 9.91 9.02 28.92
N LYS A 187 10.83 9.98 29.04
CA LYS A 187 10.64 11.32 28.47
C LYS A 187 10.61 11.29 26.94
N ARG A 188 11.47 10.48 26.33
CA ARG A 188 11.58 10.34 24.88
C ARG A 188 10.36 9.60 24.31
N ALA A 189 9.93 8.51 24.94
CA ALA A 189 8.71 7.79 24.56
C ALA A 189 7.47 8.70 24.68
N SER A 190 7.34 9.49 25.75
CA SER A 190 6.25 10.46 25.91
C SER A 190 6.26 11.56 24.85
N LYS A 191 7.45 11.98 24.40
CA LYS A 191 7.57 12.95 23.31
C LYS A 191 7.17 12.33 21.98
N LEU A 192 7.67 11.12 21.67
CA LEU A 192 7.33 10.39 20.44
C LEU A 192 5.82 10.10 20.36
N ILE A 193 5.20 9.66 21.46
CA ILE A 193 3.75 9.44 21.53
C ILE A 193 2.97 10.72 21.25
N LYS A 194 3.39 11.86 21.82
CA LYS A 194 2.74 13.15 21.55
C LYS A 194 2.88 13.59 20.10
N GLU A 195 4.08 13.43 19.53
CA GLU A 195 4.36 13.76 18.13
C GLU A 195 3.58 12.83 17.18
N GLN A 196 3.50 11.53 17.50
CA GLN A 196 2.66 10.59 16.76
C GLN A 196 1.18 10.95 16.84
N ASN A 197 0.66 11.23 18.03
CA ASN A 197 -0.74 11.62 18.21
C ASN A 197 -1.07 12.91 17.44
N HIS A 198 -0.19 13.91 17.48
CA HIS A 198 -0.38 15.15 16.72
C HIS A 198 -0.41 14.87 15.20
N ALA A 199 0.52 14.07 14.70
CA ALA A 199 0.55 13.70 13.29
C ALA A 199 -0.68 12.85 12.89
N LEU A 200 -1.15 11.95 13.76
CA LEU A 200 -2.39 11.21 13.56
C LEU A 200 -3.61 12.15 13.55
N ASP A 201 -3.68 13.12 14.46
CA ASP A 201 -4.76 14.11 14.49
C ASP A 201 -4.76 14.98 13.22
N GLU A 202 -3.60 15.32 12.66
CA GLU A 202 -3.48 16.04 11.39
C GLU A 202 -3.92 15.16 10.21
N ILE A 203 -3.56 13.86 10.20
CA ILE A 203 -4.03 12.91 9.19
C ILE A 203 -5.55 12.80 9.25
N VAL A 204 -6.11 12.60 10.44
CA VAL A 204 -7.55 12.52 10.68
C VAL A 204 -8.26 13.78 10.21
N ALA A 205 -7.73 14.95 10.57
CA ALA A 205 -8.30 16.24 10.15
C ALA A 205 -8.24 16.42 8.63
N SER A 206 -7.13 16.00 8.00
CA SER A 206 -6.95 16.06 6.55
C SER A 206 -7.89 15.11 5.81
N ILE A 207 -8.05 13.88 6.32
CA ILE A 207 -9.01 12.91 5.78
C ILE A 207 -10.42 13.47 5.91
N LYS A 208 -10.81 13.97 7.08
CA LYS A 208 -12.14 14.55 7.32
C LYS A 208 -12.41 15.76 6.41
N SER A 209 -11.45 16.67 6.26
CA SER A 209 -11.61 17.85 5.41
C SER A 209 -11.63 17.56 3.91
N GLY A 210 -11.07 16.45 3.48
CA GLY A 210 -11.11 16.00 2.08
C GLY A 210 -12.32 15.15 1.73
N TRP A 211 -13.03 14.66 2.77
CA TRP A 211 -14.12 13.69 2.64
C TRP A 211 -15.39 14.15 3.36
N ASP A 212 -15.72 15.44 3.23
CA ASP A 212 -16.89 16.03 3.87
C ASP A 212 -18.20 15.29 3.58
N ASP A 213 -18.25 14.53 2.46
CA ASP A 213 -19.40 13.72 2.05
C ASP A 213 -19.21 12.20 2.31
N ALA A 214 -18.09 11.76 2.88
CA ALA A 214 -17.89 10.34 3.14
C ALA A 214 -18.65 9.91 4.39
N PRO A 215 -19.29 8.72 4.39
CA PRO A 215 -19.98 8.21 5.56
C PRO A 215 -19.02 8.04 6.75
N GLU A 216 -19.48 8.50 7.90
CA GLU A 216 -18.69 8.53 9.14
C GLU A 216 -18.14 7.15 9.53
N GLU A 217 -18.88 6.08 9.22
CA GLU A 217 -18.51 4.69 9.51
C GLU A 217 -17.25 4.23 8.76
N ILE A 218 -17.06 4.68 7.52
CA ILE A 218 -15.84 4.37 6.75
C ILE A 218 -14.67 5.17 7.26
N ILE A 219 -14.87 6.45 7.54
CA ILE A 219 -13.85 7.30 8.14
C ILE A 219 -13.41 6.69 9.48
N GLN A 220 -14.35 6.21 10.28
CA GLN A 220 -14.09 5.61 11.59
C GLN A 220 -13.31 4.29 11.47
N LEU A 221 -13.67 3.40 10.55
CA LEU A 221 -12.93 2.16 10.27
C LEU A 221 -11.48 2.44 9.84
N MET A 222 -11.28 3.37 8.91
CA MET A 222 -9.94 3.76 8.45
C MET A 222 -9.09 4.39 9.57
N LEU A 223 -9.74 5.06 10.55
CA LEU A 223 -9.06 5.70 11.69
C LEU A 223 -8.73 4.72 12.81
N GLU A 224 -9.51 3.67 12.99
CA GLU A 224 -9.24 2.62 13.98
C GLU A 224 -7.99 1.82 13.60
N ASP A 225 -7.81 1.53 12.30
CA ASP A 225 -6.63 0.82 11.80
C ASP A 225 -5.34 1.66 11.84
N ILE A 226 -5.44 2.99 11.73
CA ILE A 226 -4.27 3.88 11.85
C ILE A 226 -3.77 3.99 13.32
N LYS A 227 -4.64 3.69 14.30
CA LYS A 227 -4.34 3.80 15.74
C LYS A 227 -3.80 2.52 16.38
N THR A 228 -3.89 1.39 15.70
CA THR A 228 -3.34 0.09 16.15
C THR A 228 -1.97 -0.16 15.57
#